data_7cfec28b0df8947c33e7b831015a822d
#
_entry.id   7cfec28b0df8947c33e7b831015a822d
#
_cell.length_a   1.000
_cell.length_b   1.000
_cell.length_c   1.000
_cell.angle_alpha   90.00
_cell.angle_beta   90.00
_cell.angle_gamma   90.00
#
_symmetry.space_group_name_H-M   'P 1'
#
loop_
_entity.id
_entity.type
_entity.pdbx_description
1 polymer ?
#
loop_
_entity_poly.entity_id
_entity_poly.type
_entity_poly.pdbx_seq_one_letter_code
_entity_poly.pdbx_strand_id
1 'polypeptide(L)'
;MAEVSAVLRESVRECVEGRDVAVAFSGGLDSSLAAALSKEYARSLRLYVAGTEGSWDVEAARSAAGIIGADLAVAEISPDTLIGELGDSMSVTGTTSPLILAFEFPLYKVMKACAEGDVIGGQGADELFVGYAKYRGADPAFLAPRRREDLRRLKRDVLPHEAALAANFGKTMHHPYLREDLERLVMSAPLGEIDPASDAGKPVLRAVAEELGYGALAKRPKKAAQYGSGLMDAINGICRERGVEYNALISSLLVPRTEH
;
A
#
# COMPACT_ATOMS: atom_id res chain seq x y z
N MET A 1 -12.20 -19.20 -8.10
CA MET A 1 -10.85 -18.99 -7.51
C MET A 1 -9.74 -19.13 -8.55
N ALA A 2 -9.65 -20.23 -9.30
CA ALA A 2 -8.62 -20.38 -10.35
C ALA A 2 -8.61 -19.25 -11.41
N GLU A 3 -9.77 -18.72 -11.77
CA GLU A 3 -9.88 -17.58 -12.67
C GLU A 3 -9.31 -16.29 -12.08
N VAL A 4 -9.57 -16.00 -10.81
CA VAL A 4 -9.00 -14.83 -10.10
C VAL A 4 -7.48 -14.94 -10.02
N SER A 5 -6.95 -16.14 -9.71
CA SER A 5 -5.51 -16.42 -9.68
C SER A 5 -4.87 -16.16 -11.05
N ALA A 6 -5.48 -16.67 -12.13
CA ALA A 6 -4.98 -16.48 -13.48
C ALA A 6 -4.99 -15.01 -13.94
N VAL A 7 -6.09 -14.30 -13.69
CA VAL A 7 -6.23 -12.87 -14.05
C VAL A 7 -5.29 -12.00 -13.21
N LEU A 8 -5.12 -12.28 -11.91
CA LEU A 8 -4.17 -11.55 -11.08
C LEU A 8 -2.71 -11.77 -11.52
N ARG A 9 -2.34 -13.01 -11.88
CA ARG A 9 -1.01 -13.30 -12.45
C ARG A 9 -0.76 -12.50 -13.71
N GLU A 10 -1.73 -12.48 -14.64
CA GLU A 10 -1.63 -11.71 -15.88
C GLU A 10 -1.56 -10.21 -15.60
N SER A 11 -2.37 -9.69 -14.67
CA SER A 11 -2.33 -8.30 -14.25
C SER A 11 -0.94 -7.89 -13.74
N VAL A 12 -0.31 -8.73 -12.91
CA VAL A 12 1.04 -8.47 -12.42
C VAL A 12 2.06 -8.60 -13.55
N ARG A 13 1.97 -9.66 -14.38
CA ARG A 13 2.88 -9.89 -15.50
C ARG A 13 2.97 -8.67 -16.42
N GLU A 14 1.83 -8.13 -16.85
CA GLU A 14 1.79 -6.95 -17.73
C GLU A 14 2.40 -5.70 -17.09
N CYS A 15 2.33 -5.58 -15.77
CA CYS A 15 2.96 -4.46 -15.04
C CYS A 15 4.48 -4.57 -14.98
N VAL A 16 5.05 -5.80 -14.95
CA VAL A 16 6.46 -5.99 -14.54
C VAL A 16 7.32 -6.76 -15.53
N GLU A 17 6.76 -7.42 -16.55
CA GLU A 17 7.51 -8.32 -17.43
C GLU A 17 8.70 -7.61 -18.07
N GLY A 18 9.89 -8.19 -17.84
CA GLY A 18 11.16 -7.70 -18.39
C GLY A 18 11.66 -6.38 -17.81
N ARG A 19 11.04 -5.84 -16.74
CA ARG A 19 11.38 -4.56 -16.10
C ARG A 19 12.21 -4.77 -14.83
N ASP A 20 12.93 -3.72 -14.43
CA ASP A 20 13.53 -3.62 -13.10
C ASP A 20 12.50 -2.95 -12.18
N VAL A 21 12.06 -3.65 -11.15
CA VAL A 21 10.86 -3.30 -10.39
C VAL A 21 11.16 -3.12 -8.92
N ALA A 22 10.72 -1.99 -8.36
CA ALA A 22 10.60 -1.79 -6.94
C ALA A 22 9.20 -2.20 -6.46
N VAL A 23 9.09 -2.86 -5.33
CA VAL A 23 7.80 -3.14 -4.68
C VAL A 23 7.64 -2.24 -3.47
N ALA A 24 6.57 -1.45 -3.41
CA ALA A 24 6.13 -0.77 -2.17
C ALA A 24 5.55 -1.85 -1.23
N PHE A 25 6.37 -2.24 -0.23
CA PHE A 25 6.24 -3.52 0.46
C PHE A 25 6.07 -3.34 1.97
N SER A 26 4.88 -3.62 2.49
CA SER A 26 4.59 -3.60 3.93
C SER A 26 4.71 -4.97 4.60
N GLY A 27 5.00 -6.03 3.83
CA GLY A 27 4.94 -7.41 4.33
C GLY A 27 3.52 -7.92 4.62
N GLY A 28 2.48 -7.15 4.32
CA GLY A 28 1.08 -7.56 4.33
C GLY A 28 0.75 -8.47 3.14
N LEU A 29 -0.41 -9.16 3.19
CA LEU A 29 -0.81 -10.12 2.17
C LEU A 29 -0.76 -9.54 0.75
N ASP A 30 -1.31 -8.33 0.55
CA ASP A 30 -1.50 -7.73 -0.77
C ASP A 30 -0.18 -7.41 -1.45
N SER A 31 0.69 -6.67 -0.77
CA SER A 31 2.02 -6.33 -1.28
C SER A 31 2.92 -7.57 -1.41
N SER A 32 2.74 -8.56 -0.52
CA SER A 32 3.51 -9.80 -0.58
C SER A 32 3.11 -10.67 -1.76
N LEU A 33 1.81 -10.74 -2.08
CA LEU A 33 1.34 -11.49 -3.23
C LEU A 33 1.75 -10.80 -4.55
N ALA A 34 1.64 -9.45 -4.61
CA ALA A 34 2.16 -8.68 -5.74
C ALA A 34 3.68 -8.91 -5.93
N ALA A 35 4.46 -8.89 -4.84
CA ALA A 35 5.90 -9.14 -4.88
C ALA A 35 6.24 -10.57 -5.35
N ALA A 36 5.54 -11.59 -4.81
CA ALA A 36 5.76 -12.97 -5.16
C ALA A 36 5.51 -13.24 -6.64
N LEU A 37 4.40 -12.70 -7.18
CA LEU A 37 4.09 -12.79 -8.61
C LEU A 37 5.06 -11.97 -9.47
N SER A 38 5.45 -10.77 -9.03
CA SER A 38 6.42 -9.96 -9.76
C SER A 38 7.77 -10.66 -9.92
N LYS A 39 8.19 -11.44 -8.93
CA LYS A 39 9.43 -12.20 -8.97
C LYS A 39 9.47 -13.22 -10.10
N GLU A 40 8.31 -13.70 -10.58
CA GLU A 40 8.21 -14.66 -11.67
C GLU A 40 8.48 -14.01 -13.04
N TYR A 41 8.21 -12.71 -13.21
CA TYR A 41 8.16 -12.04 -14.52
C TYR A 41 9.11 -10.86 -14.67
N ALA A 42 9.49 -10.21 -13.58
CA ALA A 42 10.40 -9.07 -13.61
C ALA A 42 11.83 -9.48 -13.99
N ARG A 43 12.57 -8.60 -14.67
CA ARG A 43 13.99 -8.79 -14.92
C ARG A 43 14.79 -8.75 -13.63
N SER A 44 14.47 -7.80 -12.75
CA SER A 44 14.99 -7.72 -11.39
C SER A 44 13.89 -7.19 -10.46
N LEU A 45 13.96 -7.59 -9.18
CA LEU A 45 12.99 -7.19 -8.17
C LEU A 45 13.69 -6.78 -6.88
N ARG A 46 13.30 -5.64 -6.33
CA ARG A 46 13.71 -5.23 -4.99
C ARG A 46 12.52 -4.74 -4.19
N LEU A 47 12.45 -5.15 -2.93
CA LEU A 47 11.39 -4.77 -2.00
C LEU A 47 11.81 -3.55 -1.21
N TYR A 48 10.89 -2.62 -0.98
CA TYR A 48 11.12 -1.41 -0.18
C TYR A 48 10.02 -1.25 0.85
N VAL A 49 10.38 -1.17 2.12
CA VAL A 49 9.47 -0.84 3.21
C VAL A 49 9.82 0.51 3.80
N ALA A 50 8.82 1.36 4.02
CA ALA A 50 9.00 2.59 4.77
C ALA A 50 8.60 2.39 6.23
N GLY A 51 9.44 2.83 7.17
CA GLY A 51 9.11 2.74 8.58
C GLY A 51 10.23 3.24 9.50
N THR A 52 9.86 3.46 10.75
CA THR A 52 10.85 3.68 11.82
C THR A 52 11.53 2.36 12.18
N GLU A 53 12.73 2.44 12.75
CA GLU A 53 13.44 1.25 13.20
C GLU A 53 12.59 0.44 14.19
N GLY A 54 12.53 -0.89 14.00
CA GLY A 54 11.74 -1.79 14.83
C GLY A 54 10.22 -1.67 14.68
N SER A 55 9.73 -0.86 13.75
CA SER A 55 8.29 -0.76 13.49
C SER A 55 7.71 -2.08 12.97
N TRP A 56 6.40 -2.27 13.20
CA TRP A 56 5.70 -3.48 12.80
C TRP A 56 5.86 -3.81 11.31
N ASP A 57 5.73 -2.82 10.44
CA ASP A 57 5.81 -3.05 8.99
C ASP A 57 7.24 -3.43 8.58
N VAL A 58 8.27 -2.84 9.18
CA VAL A 58 9.66 -3.21 8.92
C VAL A 58 9.92 -4.68 9.31
N GLU A 59 9.51 -5.09 10.50
CA GLU A 59 9.68 -6.49 10.95
C GLU A 59 8.82 -7.47 10.14
N ALA A 60 7.58 -7.06 9.82
CA ALA A 60 6.72 -7.82 8.93
C ALA A 60 7.33 -7.99 7.55
N ALA A 61 7.87 -6.91 6.97
CA ALA A 61 8.52 -6.92 5.67
C ALA A 61 9.77 -7.82 5.66
N ARG A 62 10.64 -7.73 6.69
CA ARG A 62 11.82 -8.62 6.81
C ARG A 62 11.43 -10.09 6.76
N SER A 63 10.44 -10.48 7.56
CA SER A 63 9.95 -11.85 7.59
C SER A 63 9.33 -12.29 6.27
N ALA A 64 8.52 -11.44 5.62
CA ALA A 64 7.87 -11.76 4.34
C ALA A 64 8.89 -11.80 3.18
N ALA A 65 9.88 -10.90 3.17
CA ALA A 65 10.95 -10.89 2.18
C ALA A 65 11.76 -12.21 2.21
N GLY A 66 12.03 -12.74 3.41
CA GLY A 66 12.67 -14.05 3.58
C GLY A 66 11.85 -15.21 2.99
N ILE A 67 10.50 -15.17 3.13
CA ILE A 67 9.62 -16.18 2.53
C ILE A 67 9.63 -16.09 1.00
N ILE A 68 9.59 -14.86 0.45
CA ILE A 68 9.61 -14.61 -1.00
C ILE A 68 11.01 -14.89 -1.57
N GLY A 69 12.07 -14.75 -0.76
CA GLY A 69 13.45 -14.85 -1.21
C GLY A 69 13.84 -13.68 -2.11
N ALA A 70 13.55 -12.45 -1.68
CA ALA A 70 13.87 -11.23 -2.41
C ALA A 70 14.54 -10.20 -1.48
N ASP A 71 15.42 -9.37 -2.04
CA ASP A 71 16.15 -8.34 -1.31
C ASP A 71 15.21 -7.25 -0.80
N LEU A 72 15.40 -6.85 0.45
CA LEU A 72 14.61 -5.80 1.11
C LEU A 72 15.51 -4.61 1.49
N ALA A 73 15.08 -3.41 1.12
CA ALA A 73 15.61 -2.15 1.60
C ALA A 73 14.61 -1.45 2.52
N VAL A 74 15.11 -0.79 3.57
CA VAL A 74 14.29 0.02 4.48
C VAL A 74 14.45 1.49 4.09
N ALA A 75 13.35 2.14 3.71
CA ALA A 75 13.26 3.59 3.57
C ALA A 75 12.93 4.18 4.96
N GLU A 76 13.95 4.51 5.71
CA GLU A 76 13.82 4.93 7.11
C GLU A 76 12.97 6.20 7.26
N ILE A 77 12.03 6.18 8.20
CA ILE A 77 11.31 7.36 8.69
C ILE A 77 12.04 7.88 9.92
N SER A 78 12.86 8.92 9.73
CA SER A 78 13.63 9.54 10.80
C SER A 78 12.92 10.78 11.33
N PRO A 79 12.78 10.96 12.67
CA PRO A 79 12.23 12.17 13.27
C PRO A 79 12.93 13.46 12.82
N ASP A 80 14.24 13.39 12.55
CA ASP A 80 15.06 14.55 12.18
C ASP A 80 14.67 15.14 10.82
N THR A 81 14.26 14.30 9.86
CA THR A 81 13.89 14.74 8.51
C THR A 81 12.38 14.78 8.27
N LEU A 82 11.60 14.16 9.17
CA LEU A 82 10.18 13.89 8.98
C LEU A 82 9.35 15.14 8.62
N ILE A 83 9.56 16.25 9.34
CA ILE A 83 8.79 17.48 9.13
C ILE A 83 9.05 18.08 7.74
N GLY A 84 10.32 18.11 7.31
CA GLY A 84 10.68 18.57 5.96
C GLY A 84 10.08 17.68 4.88
N GLU A 85 10.21 16.36 5.05
CA GLU A 85 9.70 15.37 4.09
C GLU A 85 8.17 15.32 4.01
N LEU A 86 7.46 15.58 5.13
CA LEU A 86 6.01 15.76 5.11
C LEU A 86 5.62 16.99 4.28
N GLY A 87 6.33 18.12 4.47
CA GLY A 87 6.13 19.32 3.65
C GLY A 87 6.39 19.08 2.16
N ASP A 88 7.46 18.36 1.83
CA ASP A 88 7.78 17.98 0.45
C ASP A 88 6.67 17.10 -0.16
N SER A 89 6.21 16.09 0.58
CA SER A 89 5.13 15.21 0.15
C SER A 89 3.82 15.98 -0.10
N MET A 90 3.49 16.92 0.78
CA MET A 90 2.32 17.81 0.61
C MET A 90 2.44 18.69 -0.62
N SER A 91 3.64 19.24 -0.87
CA SER A 91 3.89 20.07 -2.03
C SER A 91 3.72 19.29 -3.34
N VAL A 92 4.17 18.05 -3.38
CA VAL A 92 4.07 17.18 -4.57
C VAL A 92 2.64 16.71 -4.81
N THR A 93 1.95 16.28 -3.76
CA THR A 93 0.59 15.70 -3.89
C THR A 93 -0.51 16.76 -3.92
N GLY A 94 -0.22 17.96 -3.43
CA GLY A 94 -1.23 19.00 -3.21
C GLY A 94 -2.22 18.69 -2.09
N THR A 95 -2.02 17.59 -1.35
CA THR A 95 -2.95 17.23 -0.27
C THR A 95 -2.75 18.11 0.95
N THR A 96 -3.86 18.56 1.52
CA THR A 96 -3.90 19.25 2.82
C THR A 96 -4.55 18.39 3.90
N SER A 97 -4.96 17.17 3.54
CA SER A 97 -5.61 16.23 4.44
C SER A 97 -4.58 15.48 5.28
N PRO A 98 -4.58 15.65 6.62
CA PRO A 98 -3.69 14.89 7.49
C PRO A 98 -3.83 13.38 7.35
N LEU A 99 -5.07 12.90 7.09
CA LEU A 99 -5.35 11.48 6.90
C LEU A 99 -4.72 10.95 5.61
N ILE A 100 -4.91 11.65 4.48
CA ILE A 100 -4.33 11.25 3.19
C ILE A 100 -2.80 11.28 3.28
N LEU A 101 -2.24 12.35 3.85
CA LEU A 101 -0.80 12.47 4.03
C LEU A 101 -0.21 11.29 4.84
N ALA A 102 -0.89 10.88 5.92
CA ALA A 102 -0.44 9.74 6.71
C ALA A 102 -0.46 8.40 5.94
N PHE A 103 -1.36 8.25 4.97
CA PHE A 103 -1.41 7.06 4.09
C PHE A 103 -0.35 7.11 2.99
N GLU A 104 -0.14 8.28 2.38
CA GLU A 104 0.73 8.44 1.21
C GLU A 104 2.22 8.57 1.58
N PHE A 105 2.52 9.04 2.79
CA PHE A 105 3.90 9.29 3.20
C PHE A 105 4.81 8.05 3.14
N PRO A 106 4.38 6.84 3.53
CA PRO A 106 5.19 5.63 3.32
C PRO A 106 5.55 5.40 1.85
N LEU A 107 4.61 5.66 0.92
CA LEU A 107 4.88 5.57 -0.52
C LEU A 107 5.86 6.66 -0.99
N TYR A 108 5.71 7.89 -0.52
CA TYR A 108 6.69 8.95 -0.76
C TYR A 108 8.11 8.51 -0.38
N LYS A 109 8.28 7.91 0.80
CA LYS A 109 9.60 7.40 1.27
C LYS A 109 10.13 6.31 0.34
N VAL A 110 9.30 5.38 -0.10
CA VAL A 110 9.68 4.33 -1.06
C VAL A 110 10.09 4.95 -2.39
N MET A 111 9.29 5.85 -2.97
CA MET A 111 9.58 6.53 -4.23
C MET A 111 10.90 7.31 -4.19
N LYS A 112 11.20 7.94 -3.06
CA LYS A 112 12.45 8.66 -2.83
C LYS A 112 13.66 7.73 -2.73
N ALA A 113 13.49 6.54 -2.15
CA ALA A 113 14.58 5.62 -1.84
C ALA A 113 14.90 4.63 -2.98
N CYS A 114 13.91 4.22 -3.77
CA CYS A 114 14.11 3.20 -4.80
C CYS A 114 14.85 3.77 -6.03
N ALA A 115 15.70 2.94 -6.64
CA ALA A 115 16.43 3.29 -7.87
C ALA A 115 15.66 2.93 -9.13
N GLU A 116 14.75 1.98 -9.04
CA GLU A 116 13.97 1.42 -10.13
C GLU A 116 12.99 2.46 -10.70
N GLY A 117 12.76 2.42 -12.01
CA GLY A 117 11.80 3.30 -12.69
C GLY A 117 10.34 2.86 -12.58
N ASP A 118 10.12 1.55 -12.35
CA ASP A 118 8.79 0.96 -12.22
C ASP A 118 8.56 0.54 -10.77
N VAL A 119 7.46 1.01 -10.17
CA VAL A 119 7.06 0.69 -8.79
C VAL A 119 5.72 -0.01 -8.81
N ILE A 120 5.57 -1.09 -8.04
CA ILE A 120 4.33 -1.84 -7.91
C ILE A 120 3.91 -1.92 -6.44
N GLY A 121 2.61 -1.93 -6.16
CA GLY A 121 2.07 -2.01 -4.81
C GLY A 121 0.83 -2.89 -4.68
N GLY A 122 0.30 -2.97 -3.46
CA GLY A 122 -0.89 -3.74 -3.12
C GLY A 122 -2.20 -2.94 -3.14
N GLN A 123 -2.20 -1.72 -3.69
CA GLN A 123 -3.34 -0.82 -3.66
C GLN A 123 -4.52 -1.38 -4.48
N GLY A 124 -5.75 -1.20 -3.97
CA GLY A 124 -6.98 -1.72 -4.58
C GLY A 124 -7.41 -3.10 -4.04
N ALA A 125 -6.51 -3.85 -3.42
CA ALA A 125 -6.84 -5.18 -2.90
C ALA A 125 -7.88 -5.15 -1.77
N ASP A 126 -7.89 -4.11 -0.93
CA ASP A 126 -8.87 -3.98 0.16
C ASP A 126 -10.27 -3.71 -0.36
N GLU A 127 -10.40 -2.90 -1.38
CA GLU A 127 -11.65 -2.56 -2.03
C GLU A 127 -12.21 -3.76 -2.80
N LEU A 128 -11.37 -4.45 -3.55
CA LEU A 128 -11.82 -5.58 -4.37
C LEU A 128 -12.13 -6.83 -3.56
N PHE A 129 -11.32 -7.14 -2.55
CA PHE A 129 -11.39 -8.40 -1.81
C PHE A 129 -11.90 -8.25 -0.36
N VAL A 130 -12.65 -7.18 -0.09
CA VAL A 130 -13.33 -6.97 1.20
C VAL A 130 -12.35 -6.98 2.40
N GLY A 131 -11.22 -6.29 2.23
CA GLY A 131 -10.12 -6.35 3.21
C GLY A 131 -10.26 -5.43 4.41
N TYR A 132 -11.16 -4.46 4.39
CA TYR A 132 -11.33 -3.50 5.47
C TYR A 132 -12.06 -4.09 6.68
N ALA A 133 -11.59 -3.75 7.89
CA ALA A 133 -12.24 -4.17 9.13
C ALA A 133 -13.71 -3.72 9.23
N LYS A 134 -14.05 -2.57 8.63
CA LYS A 134 -15.42 -2.04 8.56
C LYS A 134 -16.40 -2.91 7.77
N TYR A 135 -15.90 -3.87 6.98
CA TYR A 135 -16.71 -4.80 6.19
C TYR A 135 -17.07 -6.08 6.93
N ARG A 136 -16.38 -6.38 8.04
CA ARG A 136 -16.60 -7.62 8.78
C ARG A 136 -18.00 -7.68 9.36
N GLY A 137 -18.70 -8.76 9.08
CA GLY A 137 -20.09 -8.96 9.55
C GLY A 137 -21.13 -8.03 8.94
N ALA A 138 -20.79 -7.27 7.91
CA ALA A 138 -21.73 -6.40 7.22
C ALA A 138 -22.71 -7.20 6.36
N ASP A 139 -23.97 -6.76 6.31
CA ASP A 139 -24.97 -7.32 5.41
C ASP A 139 -24.50 -7.19 3.95
N PRO A 140 -24.56 -8.24 3.14
CA PRO A 140 -24.20 -8.21 1.72
C PRO A 140 -24.90 -7.09 0.92
N ALA A 141 -26.17 -6.78 1.22
CA ALA A 141 -26.90 -5.71 0.56
C ALA A 141 -26.33 -4.32 0.89
N PHE A 142 -25.82 -4.13 2.09
CA PHE A 142 -25.12 -2.90 2.50
C PHE A 142 -23.69 -2.86 1.96
N LEU A 143 -23.02 -4.00 1.91
CA LEU A 143 -21.60 -4.10 1.55
C LEU A 143 -21.36 -3.81 0.06
N ALA A 144 -22.22 -4.29 -0.85
CA ALA A 144 -22.03 -4.12 -2.30
C ALA A 144 -21.93 -2.64 -2.74
N PRO A 145 -22.87 -1.73 -2.37
CA PRO A 145 -22.73 -0.33 -2.71
C PRO A 145 -21.53 0.34 -2.03
N ARG A 146 -21.21 -0.05 -0.80
CA ARG A 146 -20.09 0.50 -0.04
C ARG A 146 -18.75 0.18 -0.70
N ARG A 147 -18.53 -1.05 -1.12
CA ARG A 147 -17.36 -1.49 -1.88
C ARG A 147 -17.14 -0.65 -3.14
N ARG A 148 -18.22 -0.45 -3.93
CA ARG A 148 -18.14 0.37 -5.14
C ARG A 148 -17.78 1.83 -4.84
N GLU A 149 -18.32 2.37 -3.76
CA GLU A 149 -18.01 3.74 -3.35
C GLU A 149 -16.57 3.86 -2.86
N ASP A 150 -16.07 2.93 -2.04
CA ASP A 150 -14.69 2.96 -1.58
C ASP A 150 -13.69 2.82 -2.75
N LEU A 151 -14.01 1.98 -3.76
CA LEU A 151 -13.20 1.87 -4.98
C LEU A 151 -13.21 3.18 -5.80
N ARG A 152 -14.37 3.84 -5.93
CA ARG A 152 -14.44 5.14 -6.60
C ARG A 152 -13.64 6.21 -5.86
N ARG A 153 -13.69 6.23 -4.52
CA ARG A 153 -12.90 7.15 -3.69
C ARG A 153 -11.41 6.91 -3.86
N LEU A 154 -10.98 5.65 -3.83
CA LEU A 154 -9.60 5.29 -4.11
C LEU A 154 -9.13 5.89 -5.44
N LYS A 155 -9.87 5.64 -6.51
CA LYS A 155 -9.52 6.12 -7.86
C LYS A 155 -9.53 7.64 -8.00
N ARG A 156 -10.46 8.33 -7.31
CA ARG A 156 -10.62 9.78 -7.40
C ARG A 156 -9.68 10.53 -6.46
N ASP A 157 -9.51 10.05 -5.23
CA ASP A 157 -8.93 10.83 -4.14
C ASP A 157 -7.50 10.36 -3.78
N VAL A 158 -7.09 9.11 -4.11
CA VAL A 158 -5.80 8.54 -3.72
C VAL A 158 -4.87 8.37 -4.93
N LEU A 159 -5.32 7.67 -5.99
CA LEU A 159 -4.45 7.40 -7.14
C LEU A 159 -3.84 8.64 -7.79
N PRO A 160 -4.51 9.82 -7.86
CA PRO A 160 -3.87 11.03 -8.37
C PRO A 160 -2.66 11.47 -7.53
N HIS A 161 -2.68 11.28 -6.20
CA HIS A 161 -1.54 11.59 -5.34
C HIS A 161 -0.39 10.62 -5.60
N GLU A 162 -0.66 9.32 -5.71
CA GLU A 162 0.36 8.31 -6.04
C GLU A 162 0.98 8.58 -7.42
N ALA A 163 0.18 8.97 -8.41
CA ALA A 163 0.66 9.37 -9.72
C ALA A 163 1.55 10.63 -9.66
N ALA A 164 1.19 11.61 -8.85
CA ALA A 164 1.99 12.82 -8.64
C ALA A 164 3.33 12.49 -7.96
N LEU A 165 3.33 11.62 -6.95
CA LEU A 165 4.55 11.14 -6.31
C LEU A 165 5.45 10.42 -7.30
N ALA A 166 4.91 9.49 -8.09
CA ALA A 166 5.67 8.76 -9.10
C ALA A 166 6.28 9.71 -10.12
N ALA A 167 5.49 10.64 -10.66
CA ALA A 167 5.96 11.63 -11.63
C ALA A 167 7.08 12.52 -11.06
N ASN A 168 6.96 12.97 -9.80
CA ASN A 168 7.97 13.81 -9.14
C ASN A 168 9.34 13.12 -9.04
N PHE A 169 9.34 11.79 -8.87
CA PHE A 169 10.58 11.01 -8.81
C PHE A 169 10.97 10.36 -10.15
N GLY A 170 10.30 10.72 -11.26
CA GLY A 170 10.56 10.15 -12.59
C GLY A 170 10.26 8.66 -12.69
N LYS A 171 9.23 8.19 -12.00
CA LYS A 171 8.84 6.78 -11.90
C LYS A 171 7.44 6.53 -12.46
N THR A 172 7.13 5.25 -12.65
CA THR A 172 5.78 4.78 -13.00
C THR A 172 5.25 3.91 -11.87
N MET A 173 4.07 4.26 -11.33
CA MET A 173 3.37 3.43 -10.33
C MET A 173 2.38 2.50 -11.01
N HIS A 174 2.45 1.21 -10.68
CA HIS A 174 1.60 0.15 -11.22
C HIS A 174 0.67 -0.39 -10.12
N HIS A 175 -0.60 -0.57 -10.49
CA HIS A 175 -1.68 -1.06 -9.61
C HIS A 175 -2.30 -2.35 -10.16
N PRO A 176 -1.68 -3.52 -9.97
CA PRO A 176 -2.14 -4.76 -10.58
C PRO A 176 -3.54 -5.17 -10.13
N TYR A 177 -3.94 -4.82 -8.90
CA TYR A 177 -5.30 -5.08 -8.40
C TYR A 177 -6.36 -4.21 -9.07
N LEU A 178 -5.99 -3.07 -9.66
CA LEU A 178 -6.93 -2.11 -10.27
C LEU A 178 -7.01 -2.24 -11.79
N ARG A 179 -6.46 -3.31 -12.37
CA ARG A 179 -6.65 -3.59 -13.79
C ARG A 179 -8.12 -3.92 -14.08
N GLU A 180 -8.60 -3.44 -15.20
CA GLU A 180 -10.02 -3.46 -15.55
C GLU A 180 -10.61 -4.87 -15.60
N ASP A 181 -9.86 -5.85 -16.10
CA ASP A 181 -10.27 -7.24 -16.19
C ASP A 181 -10.43 -7.89 -14.81
N LEU A 182 -9.46 -7.69 -13.91
CA LEU A 182 -9.55 -8.18 -12.54
C LEU A 182 -10.67 -7.48 -11.76
N GLU A 183 -10.76 -6.15 -11.89
CA GLU A 183 -11.83 -5.39 -11.26
C GLU A 183 -13.21 -5.87 -11.71
N ARG A 184 -13.41 -6.02 -13.02
CA ARG A 184 -14.67 -6.51 -13.58
C ARG A 184 -15.01 -7.90 -13.07
N LEU A 185 -14.04 -8.83 -13.07
CA LEU A 185 -14.22 -10.18 -12.58
C LEU A 185 -14.66 -10.19 -11.11
N VAL A 186 -13.90 -9.52 -10.23
CA VAL A 186 -14.13 -9.56 -8.79
C VAL A 186 -15.36 -8.76 -8.37
N MET A 187 -15.65 -7.63 -9.05
CA MET A 187 -16.83 -6.80 -8.72
C MET A 187 -18.14 -7.38 -9.23
N SER A 188 -18.12 -8.28 -10.23
CA SER A 188 -19.29 -9.01 -10.70
C SER A 188 -19.58 -10.29 -9.91
N ALA A 189 -18.59 -10.83 -9.18
CA ALA A 189 -18.74 -12.04 -8.39
C ALA A 189 -19.72 -11.82 -7.22
N PRO A 190 -20.55 -12.83 -6.88
CA PRO A 190 -21.37 -12.80 -5.67
C PRO A 190 -20.54 -12.58 -4.42
N LEU A 191 -21.00 -11.70 -3.51
CA LEU A 191 -20.25 -11.37 -2.30
C LEU A 191 -19.99 -12.59 -1.41
N GLY A 192 -20.88 -13.58 -1.41
CA GLY A 192 -20.68 -14.84 -0.70
C GLY A 192 -19.48 -15.66 -1.19
N GLU A 193 -19.06 -15.49 -2.44
CA GLU A 193 -17.84 -16.11 -2.99
C GLU A 193 -16.58 -15.40 -2.55
N ILE A 194 -16.69 -14.13 -2.15
CA ILE A 194 -15.59 -13.30 -1.64
C ILE A 194 -15.50 -13.39 -0.11
N ASP A 195 -16.52 -13.94 0.54
CA ASP A 195 -16.67 -14.21 1.97
C ASP A 195 -16.23 -13.05 2.90
N PRO A 196 -17.06 -12.02 3.08
CA PRO A 196 -16.79 -10.93 4.01
C PRO A 196 -16.84 -11.34 5.49
N ALA A 197 -17.39 -12.52 5.79
CA ALA A 197 -17.51 -13.02 7.17
C ALA A 197 -16.22 -13.65 7.71
N SER A 198 -15.19 -13.82 6.89
CA SER A 198 -13.90 -14.36 7.33
C SER A 198 -13.21 -13.40 8.32
N ASP A 199 -12.92 -13.87 9.52
CA ASP A 199 -12.18 -13.12 10.54
C ASP A 199 -10.78 -12.68 10.05
N ALA A 200 -10.19 -13.47 9.16
CA ALA A 200 -8.88 -13.17 8.59
C ALA A 200 -8.93 -12.11 7.46
N GLY A 201 -10.10 -11.87 6.85
CA GLY A 201 -10.29 -11.02 5.68
C GLY A 201 -9.60 -11.57 4.41
N LYS A 202 -10.13 -11.23 3.24
CA LYS A 202 -9.60 -11.59 1.91
C LYS A 202 -9.36 -13.09 1.69
N PRO A 203 -10.33 -13.97 1.95
CA PRO A 203 -10.13 -15.42 1.83
C PRO A 203 -9.70 -15.82 0.41
N VAL A 204 -10.19 -15.14 -0.62
CA VAL A 204 -9.80 -15.39 -2.03
C VAL A 204 -8.31 -15.15 -2.24
N LEU A 205 -7.76 -14.01 -1.80
CA LEU A 205 -6.32 -13.75 -1.94
C LEU A 205 -5.46 -14.68 -1.09
N ARG A 206 -5.96 -15.10 0.09
CA ARG A 206 -5.28 -16.09 0.93
C ARG A 206 -5.20 -17.44 0.23
N ALA A 207 -6.29 -17.87 -0.41
CA ALA A 207 -6.31 -19.11 -1.18
C ALA A 207 -5.39 -19.03 -2.41
N VAL A 208 -5.33 -17.87 -3.09
CA VAL A 208 -4.34 -17.64 -4.17
C VAL A 208 -2.91 -17.75 -3.64
N ALA A 209 -2.61 -17.15 -2.48
CA ALA A 209 -1.28 -17.25 -1.87
C ALA A 209 -0.91 -18.70 -1.50
N GLU A 210 -1.88 -19.50 -1.03
CA GLU A 210 -1.68 -20.93 -0.75
C GLU A 210 -1.43 -21.74 -2.02
N GLU A 211 -2.23 -21.51 -3.07
CA GLU A 211 -2.06 -22.13 -4.39
C GLU A 211 -0.67 -21.87 -4.99
N LEU A 212 -0.14 -20.67 -4.76
CA LEU A 212 1.20 -20.26 -5.21
C LEU A 212 2.35 -20.79 -4.34
N GLY A 213 2.05 -21.55 -3.28
CA GLY A 213 3.06 -22.05 -2.33
C GLY A 213 3.47 -21.05 -1.25
N TYR A 214 2.79 -19.91 -1.14
CA TYR A 214 3.06 -18.86 -0.15
C TYR A 214 2.07 -18.88 1.04
N GLY A 215 1.64 -20.05 1.49
CA GLY A 215 0.68 -20.21 2.60
C GLY A 215 1.11 -19.52 3.92
N ALA A 216 2.42 -19.35 4.14
CA ALA A 216 2.93 -18.59 5.28
C ALA A 216 2.57 -17.09 5.20
N LEU A 217 2.49 -16.51 4.01
CA LEU A 217 2.04 -15.13 3.80
C LEU A 217 0.52 -14.99 4.02
N ALA A 218 -0.23 -16.05 3.66
CA ALA A 218 -1.67 -16.07 3.82
C ALA A 218 -2.13 -15.98 5.29
N LYS A 219 -1.31 -16.35 6.25
CA LYS A 219 -1.64 -16.37 7.69
C LYS A 219 -1.31 -15.08 8.43
N ARG A 220 -0.76 -14.08 7.76
CA ARG A 220 -0.28 -12.86 8.43
C ARG A 220 -1.44 -11.93 8.81
N PRO A 221 -1.38 -11.31 10.01
CA PRO A 221 -2.33 -10.28 10.42
C PRO A 221 -2.06 -8.97 9.66
N LYS A 222 -3.10 -8.12 9.52
CA LYS A 222 -3.01 -6.81 8.87
C LYS A 222 -2.98 -5.69 9.91
N LYS A 223 -2.09 -4.71 9.68
CA LYS A 223 -2.16 -3.36 10.27
C LYS A 223 -2.32 -2.32 9.16
N ALA A 224 -2.93 -1.17 9.46
CA ALA A 224 -2.97 -0.04 8.54
C ALA A 224 -1.59 0.63 8.49
N ALA A 225 -1.14 1.02 7.28
CA ALA A 225 0.24 1.46 7.01
C ALA A 225 0.71 2.62 7.91
N GLN A 226 -0.14 3.61 8.19
CA GLN A 226 0.24 4.73 9.06
C GLN A 226 0.56 4.34 10.51
N TYR A 227 0.02 3.22 11.00
CA TYR A 227 0.31 2.70 12.34
C TYR A 227 1.38 1.61 12.31
N GLY A 228 1.42 0.81 11.23
CA GLY A 228 2.40 -0.26 11.06
C GLY A 228 3.80 0.26 10.82
N SER A 229 3.94 1.36 10.08
CA SER A 229 5.23 2.01 9.78
C SER A 229 5.86 2.78 10.94
N GLY A 230 5.14 3.01 12.04
CA GLY A 230 5.59 3.88 13.14
C GLY A 230 5.50 5.38 12.84
N LEU A 231 4.98 5.76 11.67
CA LEU A 231 4.86 7.17 11.27
C LEU A 231 4.08 7.99 12.28
N MET A 232 2.89 7.50 12.69
CA MET A 232 2.04 8.25 13.63
C MET A 232 2.69 8.38 15.01
N ASP A 233 3.46 7.40 15.46
CA ASP A 233 4.19 7.48 16.71
C ASP A 233 5.29 8.54 16.64
N ALA A 234 6.02 8.60 15.52
CA ALA A 234 7.02 9.64 15.27
C ALA A 234 6.40 11.05 15.23
N ILE A 235 5.27 11.22 14.50
CA ILE A 235 4.55 12.49 14.44
C ILE A 235 4.04 12.90 15.83
N ASN A 236 3.44 11.98 16.58
CA ASN A 236 2.95 12.24 17.93
C ASN A 236 4.08 12.61 18.91
N GLY A 237 5.27 12.05 18.72
CA GLY A 237 6.49 12.45 19.44
C GLY A 237 6.80 13.93 19.21
N ILE A 238 6.90 14.33 17.94
CA ILE A 238 7.17 15.73 17.55
C ILE A 238 6.07 16.67 18.05
N CYS A 239 4.80 16.27 17.93
CA CYS A 239 3.68 17.06 18.43
C CYS A 239 3.78 17.34 19.94
N ARG A 240 4.13 16.33 20.74
CA ARG A 240 4.35 16.48 22.20
C ARG A 240 5.51 17.40 22.51
N GLU A 241 6.62 17.25 21.84
CA GLU A 241 7.81 18.10 22.01
C GLU A 241 7.52 19.59 21.71
N ARG A 242 6.70 19.83 20.67
CA ARG A 242 6.33 21.17 20.23
C ARG A 242 5.09 21.75 20.93
N GLY A 243 4.37 20.95 21.72
CA GLY A 243 3.11 21.35 22.37
C GLY A 243 1.99 21.67 21.37
N VAL A 244 1.91 20.97 20.25
CA VAL A 244 0.92 21.19 19.19
C VAL A 244 0.15 19.90 18.86
N GLU A 245 -1.07 20.06 18.34
CA GLU A 245 -1.87 18.95 17.82
C GLU A 245 -1.44 18.60 16.38
N TYR A 246 -1.67 17.33 15.95
CA TYR A 246 -1.32 16.86 14.62
C TYR A 246 -1.87 17.74 13.49
N ASN A 247 -3.16 18.10 13.55
CA ASN A 247 -3.77 18.95 12.53
C ASN A 247 -3.12 20.35 12.47
N ALA A 248 -2.76 20.91 13.61
CA ALA A 248 -2.06 22.20 13.68
C ALA A 248 -0.64 22.09 13.11
N LEU A 249 0.07 20.99 13.40
CA LEU A 249 1.38 20.72 12.82
C LEU A 249 1.29 20.68 11.28
N ILE A 250 0.37 19.89 10.71
CA ILE A 250 0.21 19.79 9.27
C ILE A 250 -0.19 21.13 8.64
N SER A 251 -1.12 21.86 9.26
CA SER A 251 -1.51 23.21 8.80
C SER A 251 -0.33 24.18 8.76
N SER A 252 0.61 24.06 9.69
CA SER A 252 1.81 24.91 9.71
C SER A 252 2.77 24.66 8.53
N LEU A 253 2.71 23.47 7.92
CA LEU A 253 3.53 23.11 6.75
C LEU A 253 2.98 23.72 5.44
N LEU A 254 1.73 24.19 5.45
CA LEU A 254 1.09 24.85 4.29
C LEU A 254 1.52 26.31 4.10
N VAL A 255 2.11 26.90 5.14
CA VAL A 255 2.57 28.29 5.07
C VAL A 255 3.90 28.31 4.33
N PRO A 256 4.05 29.08 3.23
CA PRO A 256 5.34 29.22 2.54
C PRO A 256 6.41 29.63 3.56
N ARG A 257 7.51 28.91 3.63
CA ARG A 257 8.68 29.37 4.38
C ARG A 257 9.12 30.68 3.75
N THR A 258 8.82 31.81 4.39
CA THR A 258 9.49 33.06 4.07
C THR A 258 10.96 32.84 4.35
N GLU A 259 11.76 32.76 3.30
CA GLU A 259 13.22 32.75 3.41
C GLU A 259 13.64 34.05 4.12
N HIS A 260 14.29 33.92 5.27
CA HIS A 260 14.97 34.98 5.98
C HIS A 260 16.45 34.89 5.71
#